data_930d55de41325cff04c064abac16e37d
#
_entry.id   930d55de41325cff04c064abac16e37d
#
_cell.length_a   1.000
_cell.length_b   1.000
_cell.length_c   1.000
_cell.angle_alpha   90.00
_cell.angle_beta   90.00
_cell.angle_gamma   90.00
#
_symmetry.space_group_name_H-M   'P 1'
#
loop_
_entity.id
_entity.type
_entity.pdbx_description
1 polymer ?
#
loop_
_entity_poly.entity_id
_entity_poly.type
_entity_poly.pdbx_seq_one_letter_code
_entity_poly.pdbx_strand_id
1 'polypeptide(L)'
;MLLFFDEYIAEYPRRQVGVLKKFESAPEYLHKMTSPEVNEFAKDWQPVIQLTANKHRRFINQYLTWLAEEKNVEVVLDARKIDFPTESQFAHYIFNTDDLHDAYEMLDKAAERAAALANVAQPEKSVLMTHVTDILMFYGMTEEQILALDLSDVQKDGVAGYDLPLTEKDIEVLLEYKNLTVFSNNVPLLGTKYIRTTYTGEIVSPDPRFFSRSLDRMAIEKEYAYLKTLLKPNQVALMGKFNRVYEYEKLHNEMIRAGETTPAWFRQIMEISGDWITVRKKDYLEYREARNNR
;
A
#
# COMPACT_ATOMS: atom_id res chain seq x y z
N MET A 1 29.68 12.44 8.44
CA MET A 1 30.16 13.34 7.34
C MET A 1 30.25 12.56 6.03
N LEU A 2 30.13 13.24 4.88
CA LEU A 2 30.20 12.65 3.55
C LEU A 2 31.38 13.22 2.77
N LEU A 3 32.24 12.33 2.24
CA LEU A 3 33.41 12.70 1.46
C LEU A 3 33.04 12.85 -0.02
N PHE A 4 33.45 13.92 -0.70
CA PHE A 4 33.10 14.20 -2.12
C PHE A 4 31.61 14.21 -2.44
N PHE A 5 30.74 14.58 -1.48
CA PHE A 5 29.29 14.46 -1.63
C PHE A 5 28.72 15.35 -2.74
N ASP A 6 29.22 16.58 -2.88
CA ASP A 6 28.78 17.50 -3.92
C ASP A 6 29.14 16.99 -5.33
N GLU A 7 30.29 16.32 -5.48
CA GLU A 7 30.70 15.69 -6.73
C GLU A 7 29.77 14.51 -7.07
N TYR A 8 29.46 13.68 -6.05
CA TYR A 8 28.53 12.56 -6.23
C TYR A 8 27.13 13.03 -6.68
N ILE A 9 26.61 14.10 -6.07
CA ILE A 9 25.30 14.65 -6.45
C ILE A 9 25.35 15.25 -7.87
N ALA A 10 26.43 15.93 -8.22
CA ALA A 10 26.59 16.52 -9.55
C ALA A 10 26.60 15.44 -10.63
N GLU A 11 27.22 14.29 -10.37
CA GLU A 11 27.27 13.16 -11.31
C GLU A 11 25.95 12.38 -11.37
N TYR A 12 25.21 12.30 -10.24
CA TYR A 12 23.97 11.52 -10.11
C TYR A 12 22.79 12.33 -9.58
N PRO A 13 22.36 13.42 -10.26
CA PRO A 13 21.39 14.37 -9.73
C PRO A 13 19.98 13.79 -9.52
N ARG A 14 19.64 12.67 -10.15
CA ARG A 14 18.35 12.00 -10.01
C ARG A 14 18.27 10.99 -8.86
N ARG A 15 19.38 10.75 -8.15
CA ARG A 15 19.39 9.80 -7.03
C ARG A 15 18.79 10.42 -5.78
N GLN A 16 18.12 9.58 -4.97
CA GLN A 16 17.60 10.04 -3.68
C GLN A 16 18.75 10.18 -2.68
N VAL A 17 19.17 11.41 -2.44
CA VAL A 17 20.26 11.74 -1.53
C VAL A 17 19.82 11.99 -0.08
N GLY A 18 18.50 11.98 0.18
CA GLY A 18 17.92 12.34 1.48
C GLY A 18 18.46 11.52 2.66
N VAL A 19 18.69 10.21 2.47
CA VAL A 19 19.30 9.38 3.51
C VAL A 19 20.77 9.71 3.72
N LEU A 20 21.52 10.02 2.66
CA LEU A 20 22.93 10.40 2.77
C LEU A 20 23.09 11.71 3.53
N LYS A 21 22.23 12.71 3.28
CA LYS A 21 22.25 13.98 4.01
C LYS A 21 22.12 13.83 5.53
N LYS A 22 21.44 12.80 6.01
CA LYS A 22 21.36 12.53 7.45
C LYS A 22 22.73 12.24 8.08
N PHE A 23 23.73 11.83 7.29
CA PHE A 23 25.08 11.58 7.75
C PHE A 23 26.00 12.82 7.73
N GLU A 24 25.50 13.98 7.30
CA GLU A 24 26.30 15.23 7.36
C GLU A 24 26.69 15.59 8.80
N SER A 25 25.82 15.24 9.77
CA SER A 25 26.06 15.43 11.20
C SER A 25 26.73 14.25 11.89
N ALA A 26 27.12 13.20 11.18
CA ALA A 26 27.78 12.05 11.77
C ALA A 26 29.14 12.43 12.38
N PRO A 27 29.59 11.76 13.46
CA PRO A 27 30.83 12.08 14.15
C PRO A 27 32.06 11.77 13.31
N GLU A 28 31.97 10.87 12.35
CA GLU A 28 33.05 10.44 11.47
C GLU A 28 32.56 10.38 10.01
N TYR A 29 33.47 10.26 9.06
CA TYR A 29 33.12 10.01 7.66
C TYR A 29 32.43 8.67 7.47
N LEU A 30 31.32 8.65 6.75
CA LEU A 30 30.48 7.48 6.57
C LEU A 30 31.24 6.24 6.07
N HIS A 31 32.19 6.41 5.13
CA HIS A 31 32.99 5.30 4.59
C HIS A 31 33.95 4.66 5.61
N LYS A 32 34.27 5.36 6.70
CA LYS A 32 35.15 4.88 7.78
C LYS A 32 34.39 4.23 8.94
N MET A 33 33.09 4.53 9.06
CA MET A 33 32.25 3.95 10.11
C MET A 33 32.07 2.46 9.90
N THR A 34 31.98 1.71 10.98
CA THR A 34 31.49 0.32 10.97
C THR A 34 29.96 0.28 10.97
N SER A 35 29.37 -0.87 10.59
CA SER A 35 27.90 -1.02 10.63
C SER A 35 27.31 -0.83 12.04
N PRO A 36 27.93 -1.31 13.15
CA PRO A 36 27.47 -1.01 14.52
C PRO A 36 27.48 0.47 14.87
N GLU A 37 28.51 1.23 14.44
CA GLU A 37 28.57 2.69 14.68
C GLU A 37 27.48 3.43 13.91
N VAL A 38 27.19 3.01 12.68
CA VAL A 38 26.06 3.54 11.91
C VAL A 38 24.73 3.21 12.55
N ASN A 39 24.56 1.99 13.05
CA ASN A 39 23.33 1.58 13.74
C ASN A 39 23.11 2.40 15.01
N GLU A 40 24.16 2.63 15.80
CA GLU A 40 24.08 3.49 17.00
C GLU A 40 23.78 4.94 16.63
N PHE A 41 24.38 5.48 15.57
CA PHE A 41 24.10 6.84 15.09
C PHE A 41 22.65 6.99 14.58
N ALA A 42 22.10 5.95 13.95
CA ALA A 42 20.77 5.97 13.35
C ALA A 42 19.64 5.50 14.30
N LYS A 43 19.96 5.05 15.53
CA LYS A 43 18.97 4.45 16.45
C LYS A 43 17.81 5.38 16.79
N ASP A 44 18.07 6.67 16.89
CA ASP A 44 17.08 7.70 17.23
C ASP A 44 16.42 8.32 16.00
N TRP A 45 16.71 7.79 14.81
CA TRP A 45 16.04 8.27 13.61
C TRP A 45 14.57 7.83 13.63
N GLN A 46 13.73 8.68 13.04
CA GLN A 46 12.33 8.34 12.87
C GLN A 46 12.21 6.99 12.12
N PRO A 47 11.47 6.02 12.67
CA PRO A 47 11.29 4.73 12.02
C PRO A 47 10.74 4.87 10.60
N VAL A 48 11.15 3.95 9.74
CA VAL A 48 10.68 3.89 8.36
C VAL A 48 10.20 2.49 8.04
N ILE A 49 9.31 2.35 7.05
CA ILE A 49 8.88 1.01 6.62
C ILE A 49 10.07 0.23 6.04
N GLN A 50 10.07 -1.10 6.18
CA GLN A 50 11.17 -1.98 5.76
C GLN A 50 11.61 -1.75 4.31
N LEU A 51 10.66 -1.47 3.40
CA LEU A 51 10.98 -1.15 2.00
C LEU A 51 11.84 0.11 1.88
N THR A 52 11.52 1.14 2.66
CA THR A 52 12.31 2.39 2.70
C THR A 52 13.68 2.14 3.31
N ALA A 53 13.79 1.35 4.38
CA ALA A 53 15.06 0.94 4.96
C ALA A 53 15.95 0.21 3.93
N ASN A 54 15.39 -0.69 3.13
CA ASN A 54 16.12 -1.37 2.05
C ASN A 54 16.57 -0.39 0.95
N LYS A 55 15.74 0.59 0.59
CA LYS A 55 16.15 1.66 -0.34
C LYS A 55 17.29 2.49 0.24
N HIS A 56 17.25 2.82 1.53
CA HIS A 56 18.31 3.53 2.21
C HIS A 56 19.65 2.77 2.14
N ARG A 57 19.65 1.47 2.47
CA ARG A 57 20.84 0.60 2.33
C ARG A 57 21.37 0.61 0.91
N ARG A 58 20.50 0.50 -0.09
CA ARG A 58 20.88 0.53 -1.50
C ARG A 58 21.55 1.85 -1.89
N PHE A 59 20.98 2.99 -1.48
CA PHE A 59 21.57 4.30 -1.82
C PHE A 59 22.90 4.54 -1.13
N ILE A 60 23.04 4.12 0.13
CA ILE A 60 24.33 4.18 0.85
C ILE A 60 25.34 3.28 0.13
N ASN A 61 24.98 2.05 -0.21
CA ASN A 61 25.87 1.15 -0.92
C ASN A 61 26.34 1.73 -2.27
N GLN A 62 25.44 2.35 -3.03
CA GLN A 62 25.79 2.99 -4.30
C GLN A 62 26.80 4.13 -4.13
N TYR A 63 26.62 4.94 -3.08
CA TYR A 63 27.58 6.01 -2.77
C TYR A 63 28.95 5.46 -2.33
N LEU A 64 28.95 4.43 -1.49
CA LEU A 64 30.20 3.78 -1.03
C LEU A 64 30.93 3.08 -2.17
N THR A 65 30.22 2.41 -3.07
CA THR A 65 30.80 1.81 -4.28
C THR A 65 31.43 2.86 -5.18
N TRP A 66 30.76 4.00 -5.41
CA TRP A 66 31.30 5.12 -6.16
C TRP A 66 32.58 5.70 -5.53
N LEU A 67 32.61 5.85 -4.18
CA LEU A 67 33.82 6.28 -3.48
C LEU A 67 34.99 5.31 -3.70
N ALA A 68 34.73 4.01 -3.64
CA ALA A 68 35.74 3.00 -3.82
C ALA A 68 36.29 2.97 -5.27
N GLU A 69 35.38 2.98 -6.25
CA GLU A 69 35.70 2.78 -7.66
C GLU A 69 36.20 4.06 -8.34
N GLU A 70 35.53 5.21 -8.10
CA GLU A 70 35.86 6.46 -8.81
C GLU A 70 36.82 7.36 -8.05
N LYS A 71 36.87 7.24 -6.72
CA LYS A 71 37.72 8.08 -5.87
C LYS A 71 38.87 7.30 -5.19
N ASN A 72 38.96 6.01 -5.42
CA ASN A 72 39.94 5.11 -4.82
C ASN A 72 40.02 5.26 -3.28
N VAL A 73 38.86 5.40 -2.64
CA VAL A 73 38.75 5.57 -1.18
C VAL A 73 38.51 4.20 -0.55
N GLU A 74 39.28 3.89 0.50
CA GLU A 74 39.04 2.70 1.29
C GLU A 74 37.70 2.80 2.04
N VAL A 75 36.85 1.78 1.91
CA VAL A 75 35.50 1.71 2.51
C VAL A 75 35.44 0.58 3.52
N VAL A 76 35.15 0.92 4.77
CA VAL A 76 35.00 -0.03 5.89
C VAL A 76 33.55 -0.49 6.03
N LEU A 77 32.58 0.41 5.77
CA LEU A 77 31.16 0.18 6.00
C LEU A 77 30.56 -0.84 5.02
N ASP A 78 29.94 -1.89 5.55
CA ASP A 78 29.04 -2.74 4.78
C ASP A 78 27.60 -2.24 4.93
N ALA A 79 27.09 -1.52 3.93
CA ALA A 79 25.76 -0.93 3.94
C ALA A 79 24.63 -1.97 4.11
N ARG A 80 24.85 -3.24 3.75
CA ARG A 80 23.85 -4.32 3.88
C ARG A 80 23.59 -4.70 5.32
N LYS A 81 24.55 -4.43 6.21
CA LYS A 81 24.47 -4.73 7.65
C LYS A 81 23.93 -3.58 8.49
N ILE A 82 23.55 -2.47 7.87
CA ILE A 82 22.95 -1.35 8.59
C ILE A 82 21.54 -1.76 9.00
N ASP A 83 21.23 -1.62 10.29
CA ASP A 83 19.91 -1.85 10.85
C ASP A 83 19.22 -0.52 11.18
N PHE A 84 18.43 -0.02 10.25
CA PHE A 84 17.66 1.18 10.46
C PHE A 84 16.44 0.89 11.34
N PRO A 85 16.03 1.83 12.22
CA PRO A 85 14.75 1.72 12.92
C PRO A 85 13.62 1.51 11.91
N THR A 86 12.85 0.46 12.11
CA THR A 86 11.73 0.13 11.21
C THR A 86 10.42 0.04 11.97
N GLU A 87 9.36 0.49 11.33
CA GLU A 87 7.98 0.32 11.77
C GLU A 87 7.21 -0.57 10.81
N SER A 88 6.10 -1.11 11.26
CA SER A 88 5.18 -1.80 10.36
C SER A 88 4.72 -0.84 9.27
N GLN A 89 4.62 -1.33 8.04
CA GLN A 89 4.01 -0.53 6.97
C GLN A 89 2.50 -0.37 7.16
N PHE A 90 1.92 -1.09 8.12
CA PHE A 90 0.51 -1.08 8.43
C PHE A 90 0.29 -0.60 9.86
N ALA A 91 -0.28 0.58 10.03
CA ALA A 91 -0.78 1.04 11.32
C ALA A 91 -2.07 0.28 11.70
N HIS A 92 -2.82 -0.17 10.70
CA HIS A 92 -4.09 -0.90 10.84
C HIS A 92 -4.18 -2.00 9.79
N TYR A 93 -5.00 -3.02 10.06
CA TYR A 93 -5.21 -4.15 9.17
C TYR A 93 -6.69 -4.33 8.85
N ILE A 94 -6.96 -4.83 7.64
CA ILE A 94 -8.24 -5.34 7.20
C ILE A 94 -8.10 -6.87 7.14
N PHE A 95 -8.82 -7.57 7.98
CA PHE A 95 -8.75 -9.05 8.07
C PHE A 95 -9.86 -9.74 7.28
N ASN A 96 -10.97 -9.03 7.05
CA ASN A 96 -12.13 -9.49 6.30
C ASN A 96 -12.85 -8.28 5.69
N THR A 97 -13.93 -8.52 4.96
CA THR A 97 -14.71 -7.44 4.36
C THR A 97 -15.57 -6.68 5.37
N ASP A 98 -15.90 -7.24 6.53
CA ASP A 98 -16.57 -6.48 7.60
C ASP A 98 -15.67 -5.34 8.09
N ASP A 99 -14.37 -5.60 8.31
CA ASP A 99 -13.42 -4.54 8.66
C ASP A 99 -13.32 -3.48 7.56
N LEU A 100 -13.43 -3.90 6.29
CA LEU A 100 -13.44 -3.00 5.16
C LEU A 100 -14.69 -2.11 5.16
N HIS A 101 -15.86 -2.69 5.40
CA HIS A 101 -17.12 -1.95 5.52
C HIS A 101 -17.06 -0.94 6.68
N ASP A 102 -16.57 -1.36 7.84
CA ASP A 102 -16.43 -0.49 9.00
C ASP A 102 -15.47 0.68 8.73
N ALA A 103 -14.35 0.41 8.03
CA ALA A 103 -13.41 1.45 7.64
C ALA A 103 -14.04 2.47 6.66
N TYR A 104 -14.89 2.02 5.73
CA TYR A 104 -15.62 2.91 4.83
C TYR A 104 -16.70 3.71 5.56
N GLU A 105 -17.43 3.11 6.50
CA GLU A 105 -18.39 3.84 7.35
C GLU A 105 -17.71 4.93 8.20
N MET A 106 -16.54 4.61 8.75
CA MET A 106 -15.73 5.61 9.47
C MET A 106 -15.25 6.74 8.55
N LEU A 107 -14.82 6.39 7.32
CA LEU A 107 -14.38 7.35 6.32
C LEU A 107 -15.51 8.32 5.95
N ASP A 108 -16.71 7.80 5.69
CA ASP A 108 -17.88 8.62 5.34
C ASP A 108 -18.24 9.58 6.47
N LYS A 109 -18.32 9.09 7.72
CA LYS A 109 -18.58 9.94 8.89
C LYS A 109 -17.52 11.04 9.07
N ALA A 110 -16.24 10.70 8.89
CA ALA A 110 -15.13 11.66 8.98
C ALA A 110 -15.20 12.70 7.85
N ALA A 111 -15.58 12.27 6.67
CA ALA A 111 -15.75 13.12 5.51
C ALA A 111 -16.94 14.08 5.67
N GLU A 112 -18.09 13.60 6.14
CA GLU A 112 -19.28 14.41 6.42
C GLU A 112 -18.98 15.51 7.45
N ARG A 113 -18.29 15.18 8.54
CA ARG A 113 -17.88 16.15 9.56
C ARG A 113 -16.93 17.22 9.00
N ALA A 114 -15.92 16.80 8.22
CA ALA A 114 -14.99 17.74 7.62
C ALA A 114 -15.69 18.68 6.62
N ALA A 115 -16.68 18.20 5.86
CA ALA A 115 -17.48 19.00 4.96
C ALA A 115 -18.37 20.01 5.69
N ALA A 116 -19.01 19.57 6.76
CA ALA A 116 -19.84 20.45 7.59
C ALA A 116 -19.00 21.59 8.19
N LEU A 117 -17.78 21.30 8.65
CA LEU A 117 -16.86 22.31 9.17
C LEU A 117 -16.37 23.29 8.10
N ALA A 118 -16.13 22.80 6.87
CA ALA A 118 -15.66 23.61 5.76
C ALA A 118 -16.77 24.30 4.96
N ASN A 119 -18.05 23.99 5.24
CA ASN A 119 -19.21 24.43 4.48
C ASN A 119 -19.11 24.10 2.98
N VAL A 120 -18.65 22.90 2.65
CA VAL A 120 -18.42 22.41 1.27
C VAL A 120 -19.23 21.14 1.04
N ALA A 121 -19.85 21.01 -0.15
CA ALA A 121 -20.53 19.79 -0.53
C ALA A 121 -19.54 18.64 -0.79
N GLN A 122 -19.84 17.46 -0.26
CA GLN A 122 -18.99 16.25 -0.44
C GLN A 122 -19.37 15.43 -1.66
N PRO A 123 -18.40 14.75 -2.28
CA PRO A 123 -18.66 13.80 -3.34
C PRO A 123 -19.01 12.40 -2.77
N GLU A 124 -20.18 12.25 -2.16
CA GLU A 124 -20.66 11.01 -1.51
C GLU A 124 -20.48 9.75 -2.36
N LYS A 125 -20.63 9.86 -3.67
CA LYS A 125 -20.68 8.71 -4.58
C LYS A 125 -19.31 8.22 -5.06
N SER A 126 -18.26 9.02 -4.87
CA SER A 126 -16.88 8.58 -5.16
C SER A 126 -16.37 7.60 -4.12
N VAL A 127 -16.86 7.69 -2.90
CA VAL A 127 -16.55 6.74 -1.81
C VAL A 127 -17.12 5.38 -2.13
N LEU A 128 -18.41 5.30 -2.51
CA LEU A 128 -19.04 4.03 -2.84
C LEU A 128 -18.35 3.33 -4.02
N MET A 129 -17.92 4.07 -5.04
CA MET A 129 -17.15 3.50 -6.15
C MET A 129 -15.82 2.90 -5.67
N THR A 130 -15.10 3.58 -4.78
CA THR A 130 -13.85 3.05 -4.22
C THR A 130 -14.13 1.83 -3.35
N HIS A 131 -15.19 1.87 -2.56
CA HIS A 131 -15.61 0.77 -1.71
C HIS A 131 -15.87 -0.52 -2.50
N VAL A 132 -16.69 -0.46 -3.57
CA VAL A 132 -16.95 -1.65 -4.41
C VAL A 132 -15.68 -2.16 -5.09
N THR A 133 -14.78 -1.26 -5.50
CA THR A 133 -13.49 -1.64 -6.07
C THR A 133 -12.64 -2.38 -5.05
N ASP A 134 -12.57 -1.88 -3.83
CA ASP A 134 -11.76 -2.48 -2.77
C ASP A 134 -12.32 -3.83 -2.31
N ILE A 135 -13.65 -4.02 -2.27
CA ILE A 135 -14.26 -5.35 -2.04
C ILE A 135 -13.76 -6.35 -3.10
N LEU A 136 -13.86 -6.00 -4.37
CA LEU A 136 -13.46 -6.88 -5.46
C LEU A 136 -11.95 -7.17 -5.44
N MET A 137 -11.12 -6.15 -5.13
CA MET A 137 -9.67 -6.31 -5.00
C MET A 137 -9.27 -7.14 -3.78
N PHE A 138 -9.98 -7.03 -2.67
CA PHE A 138 -9.76 -7.87 -1.49
C PHE A 138 -9.92 -9.35 -1.82
N TYR A 139 -10.93 -9.68 -2.61
CA TYR A 139 -11.14 -11.04 -3.08
C TYR A 139 -10.22 -11.47 -4.23
N GLY A 140 -9.41 -10.56 -4.77
CA GLY A 140 -8.31 -10.87 -5.70
C GLY A 140 -8.55 -10.50 -7.14
N MET A 141 -9.59 -9.76 -7.47
CA MET A 141 -9.74 -9.19 -8.81
C MET A 141 -8.67 -8.11 -9.06
N THR A 142 -8.15 -8.08 -10.27
CA THR A 142 -7.24 -7.02 -10.71
C THR A 142 -8.01 -5.78 -11.14
N GLU A 143 -7.34 -4.61 -11.15
CA GLU A 143 -7.95 -3.38 -11.68
C GLU A 143 -8.49 -3.57 -13.10
N GLU A 144 -7.76 -4.27 -13.96
CA GLU A 144 -8.19 -4.55 -15.34
C GLU A 144 -9.47 -5.39 -15.40
N GLN A 145 -9.57 -6.42 -14.57
CA GLN A 145 -10.77 -7.24 -14.46
C GLN A 145 -11.97 -6.42 -13.98
N ILE A 146 -11.79 -5.58 -12.96
CA ILE A 146 -12.84 -4.72 -12.43
C ILE A 146 -13.32 -3.71 -13.48
N LEU A 147 -12.39 -3.09 -14.21
CA LEU A 147 -12.71 -2.15 -15.29
C LEU A 147 -13.37 -2.82 -16.50
N ALA A 148 -13.15 -4.12 -16.70
CA ALA A 148 -13.78 -4.89 -17.76
C ALA A 148 -15.23 -5.26 -17.46
N LEU A 149 -15.67 -5.31 -16.18
CA LEU A 149 -17.02 -5.69 -15.80
C LEU A 149 -18.08 -4.79 -16.43
N ASP A 150 -19.16 -5.41 -16.86
CA ASP A 150 -20.40 -4.74 -17.24
C ASP A 150 -21.41 -4.74 -16.07
N LEU A 151 -22.39 -3.87 -16.12
CA LEU A 151 -23.47 -3.82 -15.11
C LEU A 151 -24.23 -5.14 -14.98
N SER A 152 -24.36 -5.90 -16.08
CA SER A 152 -25.01 -7.21 -16.09
C SER A 152 -24.23 -8.28 -15.34
N ASP A 153 -22.90 -8.12 -15.19
CA ASP A 153 -22.05 -9.10 -14.55
C ASP A 153 -22.23 -9.13 -13.03
N VAL A 154 -22.64 -8.01 -12.43
CA VAL A 154 -22.94 -7.95 -10.98
C VAL A 154 -24.39 -8.38 -10.75
N GLN A 155 -24.58 -9.49 -10.04
CA GLN A 155 -25.86 -10.16 -9.80
C GLN A 155 -26.11 -10.32 -8.31
N LYS A 156 -27.32 -10.77 -7.94
CA LYS A 156 -27.71 -10.97 -6.53
C LYS A 156 -26.97 -12.10 -5.83
N ASP A 157 -26.36 -12.98 -6.58
CA ASP A 157 -25.61 -14.15 -6.13
C ASP A 157 -24.10 -14.02 -6.37
N GLY A 158 -23.64 -12.89 -6.89
CA GLY A 158 -22.21 -12.60 -7.06
C GLY A 158 -21.85 -11.85 -8.33
N VAL A 159 -20.65 -12.12 -8.83
CA VAL A 159 -20.11 -11.52 -10.06
C VAL A 159 -19.92 -12.60 -11.11
N ALA A 160 -20.64 -12.49 -12.23
CA ALA A 160 -20.62 -13.49 -13.30
C ALA A 160 -19.19 -13.76 -13.81
N GLY A 161 -18.85 -15.03 -13.95
CA GLY A 161 -17.52 -15.46 -14.39
C GLY A 161 -16.43 -15.45 -13.31
N TYR A 162 -16.77 -15.09 -12.07
CA TYR A 162 -15.85 -15.09 -10.93
C TYR A 162 -16.46 -15.83 -9.74
N ASP A 163 -15.72 -16.79 -9.19
CA ASP A 163 -16.07 -17.49 -7.95
C ASP A 163 -15.49 -16.74 -6.75
N LEU A 164 -16.16 -15.67 -6.34
CA LEU A 164 -15.76 -14.84 -5.21
C LEU A 164 -16.59 -15.18 -3.99
N PRO A 165 -16.00 -15.44 -2.81
CA PRO A 165 -16.73 -15.76 -1.60
C PRO A 165 -17.32 -14.49 -0.95
N LEU A 166 -18.17 -13.77 -1.70
CA LEU A 166 -18.79 -12.52 -1.27
C LEU A 166 -19.79 -12.78 -0.15
N THR A 167 -19.79 -11.91 0.85
CA THR A 167 -20.82 -11.89 1.91
C THR A 167 -22.10 -11.22 1.39
N GLU A 168 -23.22 -11.38 2.12
CA GLU A 168 -24.46 -10.69 1.80
C GLU A 168 -24.26 -9.16 1.77
N LYS A 169 -23.51 -8.63 2.73
CA LYS A 169 -23.19 -7.19 2.83
C LYS A 169 -22.35 -6.71 1.64
N ASP A 170 -21.39 -7.53 1.18
CA ASP A 170 -20.62 -7.21 -0.02
C ASP A 170 -21.54 -7.08 -1.23
N ILE A 171 -22.44 -8.04 -1.41
CA ILE A 171 -23.41 -8.05 -2.52
C ILE A 171 -24.35 -6.84 -2.45
N GLU A 172 -24.82 -6.48 -1.25
CA GLU A 172 -25.64 -5.28 -1.05
C GLU A 172 -24.92 -4.02 -1.54
N VAL A 173 -23.68 -3.82 -1.14
CA VAL A 173 -22.86 -2.66 -1.55
C VAL A 173 -22.60 -2.68 -3.06
N LEU A 174 -22.29 -3.84 -3.64
CA LEU A 174 -22.11 -3.98 -5.09
C LEU A 174 -23.38 -3.64 -5.86
N LEU A 175 -24.54 -4.07 -5.39
CA LEU A 175 -25.84 -3.79 -6.02
C LEU A 175 -26.28 -2.34 -5.81
N GLU A 176 -25.98 -1.73 -4.67
CA GLU A 176 -26.21 -0.30 -4.44
C GLU A 176 -25.48 0.53 -5.49
N TYR A 177 -24.18 0.27 -5.71
CA TYR A 177 -23.42 0.99 -6.74
C TYR A 177 -23.94 0.71 -8.16
N LYS A 178 -24.31 -0.54 -8.47
CA LYS A 178 -24.92 -0.91 -9.76
C LYS A 178 -26.15 -0.06 -10.06
N ASN A 179 -27.01 0.16 -9.06
CA ASN A 179 -28.29 0.85 -9.19
C ASN A 179 -28.18 2.38 -9.18
N LEU A 180 -26.99 2.94 -8.99
CA LEU A 180 -26.78 4.38 -9.11
C LEU A 180 -27.10 4.85 -10.55
N THR A 181 -27.92 5.88 -10.65
CA THR A 181 -28.28 6.51 -11.94
C THR A 181 -27.60 7.86 -12.15
N VAL A 182 -27.12 8.45 -11.07
CA VAL A 182 -26.46 9.76 -11.07
C VAL A 182 -25.18 9.72 -10.25
N PHE A 183 -24.20 10.50 -10.66
CA PHE A 183 -23.00 10.77 -9.88
C PHE A 183 -23.10 12.11 -9.12
N SER A 184 -22.07 12.57 -8.45
CA SER A 184 -22.07 13.87 -7.76
C SER A 184 -22.57 14.99 -8.67
N ASN A 185 -23.28 15.98 -8.12
CA ASN A 185 -23.88 17.12 -8.85
C ASN A 185 -24.96 16.74 -9.87
N ASN A 186 -25.66 15.64 -9.66
CA ASN A 186 -26.74 15.17 -10.54
C ASN A 186 -26.31 14.86 -12.00
N VAL A 187 -25.04 14.57 -12.21
CA VAL A 187 -24.54 14.16 -13.53
C VAL A 187 -24.99 12.71 -13.77
N PRO A 188 -25.75 12.41 -14.86
CA PRO A 188 -26.19 11.06 -15.16
C PRO A 188 -25.01 10.12 -15.37
N LEU A 189 -25.11 8.90 -14.82
CA LEU A 189 -24.19 7.80 -15.13
C LEU A 189 -24.69 7.12 -16.41
N LEU A 190 -23.85 7.09 -17.43
CA LEU A 190 -24.17 6.51 -18.73
C LEU A 190 -23.25 5.32 -19.03
N GLY A 191 -23.73 4.40 -19.86
CA GLY A 191 -22.96 3.24 -20.33
C GLY A 191 -23.27 1.95 -19.56
N THR A 192 -22.68 0.86 -20.06
CA THR A 192 -22.90 -0.51 -19.57
C THR A 192 -21.82 -1.01 -18.62
N LYS A 193 -20.68 -0.33 -18.56
CA LYS A 193 -19.59 -0.71 -17.67
C LYS A 193 -19.98 -0.55 -16.21
N TYR A 194 -19.53 -1.48 -15.37
CA TYR A 194 -19.80 -1.44 -13.94
C TYR A 194 -19.17 -0.21 -13.31
N ILE A 195 -17.86 0.00 -13.47
CA ILE A 195 -17.20 1.22 -13.02
C ILE A 195 -17.40 2.31 -14.05
N ARG A 196 -18.19 3.31 -13.68
CA ARG A 196 -18.58 4.43 -14.54
C ARG A 196 -18.03 5.73 -13.97
N THR A 197 -17.40 6.52 -14.81
CA THR A 197 -17.02 7.89 -14.48
C THR A 197 -17.53 8.82 -15.57
N THR A 198 -18.06 9.96 -15.17
CA THR A 198 -18.43 11.03 -16.10
C THR A 198 -17.41 12.16 -15.99
N TYR A 199 -16.84 12.53 -17.11
CA TYR A 199 -16.10 13.78 -17.22
C TYR A 199 -16.72 14.58 -18.38
N THR A 200 -17.27 15.78 -18.08
CA THR A 200 -17.83 16.71 -19.11
C THR A 200 -18.87 16.09 -20.07
N GLY A 201 -19.68 15.14 -19.59
CA GLY A 201 -20.73 14.51 -20.41
C GLY A 201 -20.26 13.35 -21.29
N GLU A 202 -18.99 13.05 -21.35
CA GLU A 202 -18.45 11.86 -22.00
C GLU A 202 -18.13 10.78 -20.96
N ILE A 203 -18.45 9.52 -21.29
CA ILE A 203 -18.02 8.37 -20.49
C ILE A 203 -16.56 8.14 -20.80
N VAL A 204 -15.69 8.52 -19.87
CA VAL A 204 -14.28 8.20 -19.96
C VAL A 204 -14.07 6.86 -19.24
N SER A 205 -13.39 5.92 -19.90
CA SER A 205 -12.93 4.70 -19.22
C SER A 205 -12.07 5.11 -18.02
N PRO A 206 -12.34 4.67 -16.80
CA PRO A 206 -11.61 5.14 -15.64
C PRO A 206 -10.14 4.76 -15.76
N ASP A 207 -9.26 5.74 -15.54
CA ASP A 207 -7.83 5.51 -15.34
C ASP A 207 -7.67 4.74 -14.01
N PRO A 208 -6.93 3.62 -13.95
CA PRO A 208 -6.66 2.90 -12.70
C PRO A 208 -6.17 3.79 -11.55
N ARG A 209 -5.45 4.87 -11.88
CA ARG A 209 -5.04 5.90 -10.93
C ARG A 209 -6.20 6.70 -10.32
N PHE A 210 -7.39 6.58 -10.85
CA PHE A 210 -8.57 7.29 -10.35
C PHE A 210 -8.95 6.82 -8.94
N PHE A 211 -8.87 5.51 -8.68
CA PHE A 211 -9.22 4.92 -7.38
C PHE A 211 -8.38 5.49 -6.22
N SER A 212 -7.07 5.60 -6.40
CA SER A 212 -6.21 6.19 -5.37
C SER A 212 -6.39 7.70 -5.23
N ARG A 213 -6.67 8.42 -6.34
CA ARG A 213 -6.82 9.87 -6.34
C ARG A 213 -8.12 10.37 -5.69
N SER A 214 -9.19 9.58 -5.72
CA SER A 214 -10.45 9.96 -5.09
C SER A 214 -10.31 10.09 -3.59
N LEU A 215 -9.67 9.12 -2.93
CA LEU A 215 -9.39 9.16 -1.50
C LEU A 215 -8.42 10.28 -1.12
N ASP A 216 -7.32 10.46 -1.89
CA ASP A 216 -6.33 11.50 -1.60
C ASP A 216 -6.91 12.91 -1.62
N ARG A 217 -7.93 13.17 -2.46
CA ARG A 217 -8.61 14.47 -2.58
C ARG A 217 -9.70 14.72 -1.55
N MET A 218 -10.16 13.68 -0.85
CA MET A 218 -11.22 13.80 0.13
C MET A 218 -10.73 14.59 1.36
N ALA A 219 -11.51 15.58 1.80
CA ALA A 219 -11.27 16.25 3.06
C ALA A 219 -11.76 15.33 4.19
N ILE A 220 -10.90 15.04 5.16
CA ILE A 220 -11.23 14.27 6.37
C ILE A 220 -10.50 14.87 7.58
N GLU A 221 -11.02 14.61 8.76
CA GLU A 221 -10.38 15.01 10.00
C GLU A 221 -9.01 14.31 10.16
N LYS A 222 -8.04 15.04 10.76
CA LYS A 222 -6.65 14.59 10.85
C LYS A 222 -6.50 13.22 11.56
N GLU A 223 -7.32 12.95 12.56
CA GLU A 223 -7.31 11.69 13.31
C GLU A 223 -7.69 10.47 12.46
N TYR A 224 -8.50 10.67 11.40
CA TYR A 224 -8.91 9.63 10.45
C TYR A 224 -8.03 9.57 9.19
N ALA A 225 -6.97 10.38 9.12
CA ALA A 225 -6.12 10.45 7.92
C ALA A 225 -5.48 9.09 7.54
N TYR A 226 -5.31 8.18 8.52
CA TYR A 226 -4.81 6.83 8.29
C TYR A 226 -5.72 6.00 7.37
N LEU A 227 -7.05 6.25 7.37
CA LEU A 227 -8.01 5.56 6.51
C LEU A 227 -7.66 5.73 5.02
N LYS A 228 -7.17 6.90 4.62
CA LYS A 228 -6.74 7.12 3.24
C LYS A 228 -5.56 6.24 2.81
N THR A 229 -4.75 5.79 3.76
CA THR A 229 -3.65 4.88 3.48
C THR A 229 -4.12 3.43 3.55
N LEU A 230 -4.96 3.11 4.52
CA LEU A 230 -5.53 1.78 4.73
C LEU A 230 -6.38 1.34 3.53
N LEU A 231 -7.23 2.23 3.03
CA LEU A 231 -8.17 2.00 1.93
C LEU A 231 -7.56 2.29 0.54
N LYS A 232 -6.23 2.33 0.41
CA LYS A 232 -5.61 2.34 -0.92
C LYS A 232 -5.78 0.98 -1.58
N PRO A 233 -6.22 0.92 -2.85
CA PRO A 233 -6.48 -0.34 -3.55
C PRO A 233 -5.35 -1.36 -3.44
N ASN A 234 -4.10 -0.92 -3.59
CA ASN A 234 -2.92 -1.79 -3.43
C ASN A 234 -2.75 -2.34 -2.00
N GLN A 235 -3.16 -1.60 -0.97
CA GLN A 235 -3.11 -2.05 0.41
C GLN A 235 -4.23 -3.06 0.68
N VAL A 236 -5.44 -2.75 0.24
CA VAL A 236 -6.59 -3.66 0.36
C VAL A 236 -6.33 -4.97 -0.37
N ALA A 237 -5.87 -4.93 -1.62
CA ALA A 237 -5.48 -6.12 -2.38
C ALA A 237 -4.40 -6.95 -1.66
N LEU A 238 -3.41 -6.30 -1.05
CA LEU A 238 -2.35 -6.98 -0.29
C LEU A 238 -2.91 -7.66 0.97
N MET A 239 -3.81 -7.00 1.70
CA MET A 239 -4.47 -7.58 2.88
C MET A 239 -5.37 -8.75 2.49
N GLY A 240 -6.06 -8.67 1.34
CA GLY A 240 -6.79 -9.80 0.77
C GLY A 240 -5.87 -11.01 0.45
N LYS A 241 -4.67 -10.76 -0.09
CA LYS A 241 -3.67 -11.82 -0.28
C LYS A 241 -3.21 -12.42 1.06
N PHE A 242 -2.96 -11.59 2.08
CA PHE A 242 -2.62 -12.07 3.42
C PHE A 242 -3.76 -12.89 4.04
N ASN A 243 -5.01 -12.48 3.83
CA ASN A 243 -6.17 -13.26 4.29
C ASN A 243 -6.19 -14.65 3.63
N ARG A 244 -6.00 -14.74 2.32
CA ARG A 244 -5.92 -16.03 1.61
C ARG A 244 -4.77 -16.91 2.10
N VAL A 245 -3.59 -16.33 2.40
CA VAL A 245 -2.47 -17.06 3.00
C VAL A 245 -2.85 -17.60 4.38
N TYR A 246 -3.51 -16.78 5.20
CA TYR A 246 -3.93 -17.17 6.54
C TYR A 246 -4.97 -18.31 6.52
N GLU A 247 -5.95 -18.23 5.64
CA GLU A 247 -6.95 -19.31 5.47
C GLU A 247 -6.30 -20.58 4.90
N TYR A 248 -5.32 -20.46 4.01
CA TYR A 248 -4.56 -21.61 3.51
C TYR A 248 -3.79 -22.31 4.65
N GLU A 249 -3.09 -21.55 5.50
CA GLU A 249 -2.39 -22.11 6.68
C GLU A 249 -3.33 -22.91 7.57
N LYS A 250 -4.52 -22.38 7.84
CA LYS A 250 -5.52 -23.07 8.67
C LYS A 250 -6.05 -24.33 8.02
N LEU A 251 -6.40 -24.25 6.75
CA LEU A 251 -6.98 -25.37 6.00
C LEU A 251 -6.00 -26.55 5.88
N HIS A 252 -4.72 -26.26 5.64
CA HIS A 252 -3.70 -27.29 5.39
C HIS A 252 -2.84 -27.59 6.62
N ASN A 253 -3.04 -26.91 7.74
CA ASN A 253 -2.21 -27.01 8.94
C ASN A 253 -0.70 -26.78 8.64
N GLU A 254 -0.41 -25.89 7.68
CA GLU A 254 0.94 -25.51 7.26
C GLU A 254 1.23 -24.08 7.67
N MET A 255 2.12 -23.86 8.59
CA MET A 255 2.44 -22.52 9.11
C MET A 255 3.76 -21.98 8.56
N ILE A 256 3.74 -20.73 8.13
CA ILE A 256 4.96 -19.97 7.81
C ILE A 256 5.65 -19.55 9.11
N ARG A 257 6.95 -19.77 9.20
CA ARG A 257 7.75 -19.39 10.37
C ARG A 257 8.87 -18.42 10.02
N ALA A 258 9.18 -17.54 10.97
CA ALA A 258 10.36 -16.69 10.85
C ALA A 258 11.63 -17.57 10.74
N GLY A 259 12.59 -17.14 9.92
CA GLY A 259 13.85 -17.86 9.74
C GLY A 259 13.80 -19.09 8.81
N GLU A 260 12.63 -19.66 8.53
CA GLU A 260 12.49 -20.81 7.62
C GLU A 260 12.39 -20.40 6.15
N THR A 261 12.68 -21.36 5.27
CA THR A 261 12.48 -21.13 3.82
C THR A 261 11.02 -20.89 3.51
N THR A 262 10.74 -19.89 2.67
CA THR A 262 9.37 -19.54 2.27
C THR A 262 8.78 -20.61 1.35
N PRO A 263 7.64 -21.22 1.70
CA PRO A 263 7.00 -22.25 0.88
C PRO A 263 6.62 -21.76 -0.52
N ALA A 264 6.54 -22.70 -1.48
CA ALA A 264 6.17 -22.37 -2.86
C ALA A 264 4.74 -21.83 -2.95
N TRP A 265 3.79 -22.40 -2.19
CA TRP A 265 2.40 -21.98 -2.16
C TRP A 265 2.22 -20.52 -1.67
N PHE A 266 3.04 -20.07 -0.69
CA PHE A 266 3.02 -18.66 -0.26
C PHE A 266 3.38 -17.73 -1.43
N ARG A 267 4.45 -18.06 -2.17
CA ARG A 267 4.89 -17.28 -3.32
C ARG A 267 3.82 -17.23 -4.41
N GLN A 268 3.10 -18.34 -4.59
CA GLN A 268 2.02 -18.45 -5.56
C GLN A 268 0.80 -17.58 -5.15
N ILE A 269 0.33 -17.68 -3.90
CA ILE A 269 -0.80 -16.87 -3.41
C ILE A 269 -0.45 -15.38 -3.44
N MET A 270 0.78 -15.05 -3.03
CA MET A 270 1.24 -13.66 -3.00
C MET A 270 1.62 -13.11 -4.38
N GLU A 271 1.80 -13.98 -5.41
CA GLU A 271 2.24 -13.60 -6.76
C GLU A 271 3.56 -12.82 -6.74
N ILE A 272 4.54 -13.30 -5.99
CA ILE A 272 5.81 -12.61 -5.77
C ILE A 272 7.02 -13.47 -6.10
N SER A 273 8.13 -12.80 -6.45
CA SER A 273 9.43 -13.42 -6.73
C SER A 273 10.58 -12.56 -6.22
N GLY A 274 11.78 -13.13 -6.18
CA GLY A 274 13.01 -12.42 -5.84
C GLY A 274 13.01 -11.84 -4.42
N ASP A 275 13.56 -10.65 -4.28
CA ASP A 275 13.76 -9.98 -2.98
C ASP A 275 12.45 -9.64 -2.24
N TRP A 276 11.34 -9.56 -2.97
CA TRP A 276 10.03 -9.29 -2.41
C TRP A 276 9.50 -10.39 -1.48
N ILE A 277 9.98 -11.63 -1.66
CA ILE A 277 9.55 -12.78 -0.85
C ILE A 277 9.84 -12.53 0.63
N THR A 278 11.05 -12.10 0.96
CA THR A 278 11.45 -11.85 2.35
C THR A 278 10.65 -10.69 2.97
N VAL A 279 10.45 -9.62 2.22
CA VAL A 279 9.68 -8.46 2.68
C VAL A 279 8.23 -8.86 2.97
N ARG A 280 7.56 -9.51 2.02
CA ARG A 280 6.15 -9.89 2.15
C ARG A 280 5.92 -10.99 3.18
N LYS A 281 6.89 -11.88 3.38
CA LYS A 281 6.85 -12.85 4.47
C LYS A 281 6.85 -12.15 5.83
N LYS A 282 7.72 -11.16 6.04
CA LYS A 282 7.76 -10.36 7.27
C LYS A 282 6.43 -9.64 7.49
N ASP A 283 5.94 -8.93 6.47
CA ASP A 283 4.66 -8.22 6.51
C ASP A 283 3.49 -9.16 6.87
N TYR A 284 3.47 -10.37 6.29
CA TYR A 284 2.45 -11.37 6.58
C TYR A 284 2.52 -11.88 8.02
N LEU A 285 3.73 -12.13 8.55
CA LEU A 285 3.88 -12.58 9.93
C LEU A 285 3.35 -11.54 10.93
N GLU A 286 3.58 -10.27 10.68
CA GLU A 286 3.01 -9.16 11.46
C GLU A 286 1.48 -9.13 11.35
N TYR A 287 0.93 -9.26 10.14
CA TYR A 287 -0.52 -9.37 9.90
C TYR A 287 -1.14 -10.54 10.67
N ARG A 288 -0.53 -11.74 10.60
CA ARG A 288 -1.01 -12.94 11.29
C ARG A 288 -0.99 -12.76 12.80
N GLU A 289 0.07 -12.18 13.36
CA GLU A 289 0.16 -11.88 14.79
C GLU A 289 -0.95 -10.90 15.21
N ALA A 290 -1.15 -9.83 14.48
CA ALA A 290 -2.22 -8.86 14.73
C ALA A 290 -3.61 -9.52 14.68
N ARG A 291 -3.84 -10.43 13.72
CA ARG A 291 -5.11 -11.16 13.60
C ARG A 291 -5.36 -12.14 14.75
N ASN A 292 -4.31 -12.80 15.22
CA ASN A 292 -4.43 -13.77 16.32
C ASN A 292 -4.63 -13.09 17.69
N ASN A 293 -4.27 -11.81 17.81
CA ASN A 293 -4.43 -11.00 19.03
C ASN A 293 -5.76 -10.25 19.10
N ARG A 294 -6.60 -10.38 18.09
CA ARG A 294 -7.94 -9.78 18.01
C ARG A 294 -8.98 -10.71 18.67
#